data_de5542fd64011a1b88cba31d11f57e14
#
_entry.id   de5542fd64011a1b88cba31d11f57e14
#
_cell.length_a   1.000
_cell.length_b   1.000
_cell.length_c   1.000
_cell.angle_alpha   90.00
_cell.angle_beta   90.00
_cell.angle_gamma   90.00
#
_symmetry.space_group_name_H-M   'P 1'
#
loop_
_entity.id
_entity.type
_entity.pdbx_description
1 polymer ?
#
loop_
_entity_poly.entity_id
_entity_poly.type
_entity_poly.pdbx_seq_one_letter_code
_entity_poly.pdbx_strand_id
1 'polypeptide(L)'
;MFLSDEIPILANLPVDREYADIYFLHDIHFGSELFDEKKWETLKSAILSDENSYICIVGDVFENAIPNSKSDMFSQTHSPAEQKDWAIQQLKDLSHKILEVVSGNHESNRTTKVCGLFPLYDCCLIAGIGEKYRETIAFIDIAVGRYRGNSHKQMHYFGQIQHKAKDLRSYHSSDYTDGIDFFASGHDHEAKDKPRAKLVFDKHNKVIYKRNVECINCGSFCKFGGYGSKNAYRPQSDKMYRLRLYGNEKRMETTGFYL
;
A
#
# COMPACT_ATOMS: atom_id res chain seq x y z
N MET A 1 -15.89 -4.47 14.78
CA MET A 1 -16.33 -4.78 13.40
C MET A 1 -15.70 -3.73 12.50
N PHE A 2 -14.80 -4.11 11.62
CA PHE A 2 -14.17 -3.20 10.65
C PHE A 2 -15.16 -2.83 9.54
N LEU A 3 -14.88 -1.72 8.84
CA LEU A 3 -15.72 -1.26 7.76
C LEU A 3 -15.67 -2.22 6.56
N SER A 4 -16.79 -2.31 5.83
CA SER A 4 -16.84 -3.10 4.60
C SER A 4 -15.84 -2.57 3.57
N ASP A 5 -15.22 -3.50 2.81
CA ASP A 5 -14.34 -3.17 1.69
C ASP A 5 -15.04 -2.31 0.61
N GLU A 6 -16.38 -2.32 0.58
CA GLU A 6 -17.19 -1.51 -0.36
C GLU A 6 -17.30 -0.03 0.04
N ILE A 7 -16.91 0.33 1.27
CA ILE A 7 -16.96 1.73 1.75
C ILE A 7 -15.63 2.41 1.43
N PRO A 8 -15.60 3.42 0.54
CA PRO A 8 -14.36 4.14 0.24
C PRO A 8 -13.80 4.88 1.45
N ILE A 9 -12.48 4.94 1.53
CA ILE A 9 -11.76 5.77 2.50
C ILE A 9 -11.65 7.17 1.89
N LEU A 10 -12.03 8.19 2.66
CA LEU A 10 -11.93 9.58 2.23
C LEU A 10 -10.73 10.24 2.91
N ALA A 11 -9.69 10.55 2.15
CA ALA A 11 -8.46 11.17 2.61
C ALA A 11 -8.38 12.63 2.14
N ASN A 12 -8.85 13.56 2.96
CA ASN A 12 -8.77 15.00 2.68
C ASN A 12 -7.44 15.55 3.19
N LEU A 13 -6.50 15.80 2.27
CA LEU A 13 -5.19 16.37 2.61
C LEU A 13 -5.29 17.89 2.78
N PRO A 14 -4.30 18.53 3.47
CA PRO A 14 -4.31 19.97 3.64
C PRO A 14 -4.39 20.71 2.29
N VAL A 15 -5.27 21.71 2.21
CA VAL A 15 -5.59 22.43 0.97
C VAL A 15 -4.47 23.31 0.43
N ASP A 16 -3.47 23.60 1.25
CA ASP A 16 -2.28 24.38 0.90
C ASP A 16 -1.17 23.55 0.22
N ARG A 17 -1.35 22.24 0.13
CA ARG A 17 -0.38 21.36 -0.53
C ARG A 17 -0.49 21.46 -2.05
N GLU A 18 0.61 21.81 -2.71
CA GLU A 18 0.67 21.82 -4.17
C GLU A 18 0.65 20.41 -4.77
N TYR A 19 1.15 19.44 -4.01
CA TYR A 19 1.16 18.01 -4.35
C TYR A 19 1.18 17.15 -3.09
N ALA A 20 0.92 15.86 -3.28
CA ALA A 20 1.12 14.82 -2.28
C ALA A 20 1.91 13.65 -2.90
N ASP A 21 2.92 13.16 -2.19
CA ASP A 21 3.70 11.97 -2.54
C ASP A 21 3.17 10.77 -1.75
N ILE A 22 2.62 9.79 -2.45
CA ILE A 22 2.04 8.60 -1.85
C ILE A 22 3.01 7.43 -1.98
N TYR A 23 3.38 6.83 -0.85
CA TYR A 23 4.23 5.65 -0.75
C TYR A 23 3.38 4.42 -0.45
N PHE A 24 3.58 3.36 -1.21
CA PHE A 24 2.91 2.08 -1.00
C PHE A 24 3.87 1.13 -0.30
N LEU A 25 3.63 0.85 0.99
CA LEU A 25 4.49 -0.01 1.82
C LEU A 25 3.84 -1.38 1.96
N HIS A 26 4.51 -2.40 1.50
CA HIS A 26 4.06 -3.77 1.57
C HIS A 26 5.23 -4.74 1.75
N ASP A 27 4.92 -5.98 2.07
CA ASP A 27 5.90 -7.05 2.20
C ASP A 27 7.07 -6.61 3.11
N ILE A 28 6.70 -6.04 4.28
CA ILE A 28 7.66 -5.56 5.29
C ILE A 28 8.27 -6.77 5.99
N HIS A 29 7.43 -7.78 6.32
CA HIS A 29 7.82 -9.02 6.95
C HIS A 29 8.68 -8.82 8.20
N PHE A 30 8.30 -7.88 9.07
CA PHE A 30 8.97 -7.74 10.36
C PHE A 30 8.90 -9.06 11.12
N GLY A 31 10.03 -9.45 11.71
CA GLY A 31 10.19 -10.77 12.36
C GLY A 31 10.83 -11.82 11.45
N SER A 32 10.95 -11.58 10.14
CA SER A 32 11.77 -12.39 9.25
C SER A 32 13.25 -12.14 9.48
N GLU A 33 14.09 -13.17 9.38
CA GLU A 33 15.57 -13.03 9.36
C GLU A 33 16.07 -12.18 8.18
N LEU A 34 15.21 -12.02 7.15
CA LEU A 34 15.51 -11.26 5.94
C LEU A 34 15.04 -9.81 6.00
N PHE A 35 14.36 -9.39 7.04
CA PHE A 35 13.89 -8.00 7.17
C PHE A 35 15.06 -7.02 7.08
N ASP A 36 14.93 -6.02 6.20
CA ASP A 36 15.92 -4.95 6.04
C ASP A 36 15.54 -3.74 6.87
N GLU A 37 15.93 -3.78 8.14
CA GLU A 37 15.67 -2.71 9.10
C GLU A 37 16.24 -1.37 8.64
N LYS A 38 17.44 -1.36 8.02
CA LYS A 38 18.05 -0.13 7.52
C LYS A 38 17.21 0.51 6.42
N LYS A 39 16.71 -0.30 5.49
CA LYS A 39 15.81 0.15 4.42
C LYS A 39 14.54 0.73 4.99
N TRP A 40 13.93 0.05 5.97
CA TRP A 40 12.72 0.51 6.67
C TRP A 40 12.94 1.86 7.35
N GLU A 41 13.95 1.97 8.22
CA GLU A 41 14.23 3.19 8.99
C GLU A 41 14.61 4.37 8.08
N THR A 42 15.34 4.12 6.99
CA THR A 42 15.68 5.15 5.99
C THR A 42 14.41 5.73 5.35
N LEU A 43 13.51 4.88 4.87
CA LEU A 43 12.28 5.34 4.23
C LEU A 43 11.33 5.99 5.25
N LYS A 44 11.15 5.37 6.43
CA LYS A 44 10.34 5.94 7.52
C LYS A 44 10.78 7.36 7.87
N SER A 45 12.08 7.56 8.05
CA SER A 45 12.65 8.88 8.39
C SER A 45 12.43 9.89 7.27
N ALA A 46 12.61 9.50 6.01
CA ALA A 46 12.35 10.37 4.86
C ALA A 46 10.87 10.80 4.79
N ILE A 47 9.95 9.87 5.00
CA ILE A 47 8.50 10.17 5.00
C ILE A 47 8.10 11.08 6.15
N LEU A 48 8.64 10.85 7.34
CA LEU A 48 8.33 11.68 8.52
C LEU A 48 8.87 13.10 8.40
N SER A 49 9.99 13.29 7.70
CA SER A 49 10.61 14.60 7.51
C SER A 49 9.96 15.45 6.40
N ASP A 50 9.18 14.84 5.51
CA ASP A 50 8.50 15.53 4.40
C ASP A 50 7.01 15.66 4.66
N GLU A 51 6.52 16.88 4.77
CA GLU A 51 5.11 17.18 5.04
C GLU A 51 4.16 16.75 3.92
N ASN A 52 4.65 16.61 2.68
CA ASN A 52 3.87 16.21 1.52
C ASN A 52 3.82 14.69 1.33
N SER A 53 4.55 13.92 2.15
CA SER A 53 4.62 12.46 2.06
C SER A 53 3.54 11.80 2.90
N TYR A 54 2.87 10.80 2.31
CA TYR A 54 1.81 9.98 2.90
C TYR A 54 2.00 8.51 2.55
N ILE A 55 1.32 7.62 3.28
CA ILE A 55 1.53 6.17 3.22
C ILE A 55 0.21 5.44 2.99
N CYS A 56 0.23 4.46 2.10
CA CYS A 56 -0.72 3.38 2.02
C CYS A 56 0.00 2.07 2.39
N ILE A 57 -0.50 1.33 3.38
CA ILE A 57 0.07 0.04 3.81
C ILE A 57 -0.67 -1.08 3.09
N VAL A 58 0.04 -1.88 2.30
CA VAL A 58 -0.54 -2.87 1.39
C VAL A 58 -0.20 -4.30 1.81
N GLY A 59 -0.31 -4.58 3.12
CA GLY A 59 -0.24 -5.91 3.71
C GLY A 59 1.15 -6.51 3.89
N ASP A 60 1.15 -7.71 4.49
CA ASP A 60 2.34 -8.47 4.88
C ASP A 60 3.32 -7.62 5.73
N VAL A 61 2.77 -6.98 6.77
CA VAL A 61 3.54 -6.21 7.75
C VAL A 61 4.37 -7.13 8.64
N PHE A 62 3.80 -8.28 9.01
CA PHE A 62 4.42 -9.30 9.85
C PHE A 62 4.97 -10.46 9.03
N GLU A 63 6.04 -11.12 9.52
CA GLU A 63 6.39 -12.47 9.07
C GLU A 63 5.34 -13.48 9.53
N ASN A 64 4.96 -13.41 10.80
CA ASN A 64 3.87 -14.19 11.42
C ASN A 64 3.91 -15.68 11.04
N ALA A 65 5.09 -16.31 11.11
CA ALA A 65 5.21 -17.73 10.86
C ALA A 65 4.63 -18.51 12.05
N ILE A 66 3.64 -19.35 11.78
CA ILE A 66 2.95 -20.22 12.72
C ILE A 66 2.99 -21.66 12.21
N PRO A 67 2.66 -22.68 13.04
CA PRO A 67 2.50 -24.04 12.54
C PRO A 67 1.56 -24.04 11.31
N ASN A 68 1.91 -24.75 10.27
CA ASN A 68 1.24 -24.83 8.97
C ASN A 68 1.48 -23.65 8.01
N SER A 69 2.29 -22.64 8.37
CA SER A 69 2.78 -21.67 7.38
C SER A 69 3.90 -22.27 6.52
N LYS A 70 4.11 -21.69 5.33
CA LYS A 70 5.24 -22.09 4.46
C LYS A 70 6.58 -21.61 5.00
N SER A 71 6.58 -20.51 5.76
CA SER A 71 7.78 -19.98 6.41
C SER A 71 8.14 -20.83 7.61
N ASP A 72 9.43 -20.98 7.85
CA ASP A 72 9.96 -21.69 9.00
C ASP A 72 9.76 -20.84 10.26
N MET A 73 8.92 -21.33 11.18
CA MET A 73 8.65 -20.63 12.44
C MET A 73 9.88 -20.51 13.35
N PHE A 74 10.88 -21.36 13.17
CA PHE A 74 12.10 -21.33 13.98
C PHE A 74 13.15 -20.33 13.44
N SER A 75 12.98 -19.83 12.23
CA SER A 75 13.85 -18.79 11.65
C SER A 75 13.36 -17.35 11.93
N GLN A 76 12.23 -17.21 12.63
CA GLN A 76 11.77 -15.88 13.05
C GLN A 76 12.68 -15.27 14.09
N THR A 77 12.97 -13.98 13.94
CA THR A 77 13.76 -13.20 14.90
C THR A 77 12.94 -12.71 16.10
N HIS A 78 11.62 -12.63 15.93
CA HIS A 78 10.65 -12.17 16.93
C HIS A 78 9.42 -13.06 16.91
N SER A 79 8.85 -13.32 18.09
CA SER A 79 7.57 -14.01 18.21
C SER A 79 6.43 -13.21 17.56
N PRO A 80 5.31 -13.84 17.18
CA PRO A 80 4.15 -13.10 16.64
C PRO A 80 3.62 -12.00 17.58
N ALA A 81 3.76 -12.13 18.89
CA ALA A 81 3.40 -11.09 19.85
C ALA A 81 4.32 -9.89 19.76
N GLU A 82 5.64 -10.10 19.74
CA GLU A 82 6.63 -9.02 19.58
C GLU A 82 6.50 -8.32 18.22
N GLN A 83 6.18 -9.08 17.16
CA GLN A 83 5.90 -8.50 15.84
C GLN A 83 4.68 -7.56 15.88
N LYS A 84 3.63 -7.96 16.61
CA LYS A 84 2.45 -7.13 16.82
C LYS A 84 2.78 -5.86 17.60
N ASP A 85 3.57 -5.96 18.67
CA ASP A 85 3.99 -4.81 19.48
C ASP A 85 4.81 -3.80 18.66
N TRP A 86 5.74 -4.30 17.85
CA TRP A 86 6.50 -3.47 16.92
C TRP A 86 5.57 -2.74 15.95
N ALA A 87 4.63 -3.43 15.31
CA ALA A 87 3.72 -2.82 14.35
C ALA A 87 2.84 -1.75 15.00
N ILE A 88 2.33 -1.98 16.22
CA ILE A 88 1.59 -0.97 16.97
C ILE A 88 2.41 0.30 17.12
N GLN A 89 3.70 0.17 17.46
CA GLN A 89 4.58 1.33 17.62
C GLN A 89 4.78 2.05 16.28
N GLN A 90 5.07 1.31 15.19
CA GLN A 90 5.25 1.92 13.86
C GLN A 90 3.98 2.63 13.39
N LEU A 91 2.81 2.00 13.56
CA LEU A 91 1.53 2.59 13.18
C LEU A 91 1.20 3.84 13.99
N LYS A 92 1.54 3.88 15.29
CA LYS A 92 1.39 5.09 16.11
C LYS A 92 2.28 6.23 15.62
N ASP A 93 3.56 5.95 15.40
CA ASP A 93 4.52 6.96 14.92
C ASP A 93 4.08 7.57 13.57
N LEU A 94 3.55 6.73 12.69
CA LEU A 94 3.16 7.08 11.32
C LEU A 94 1.66 7.42 11.16
N SER A 95 0.84 7.38 12.22
CA SER A 95 -0.62 7.47 12.17
C SER A 95 -1.16 8.67 11.38
N HIS A 96 -0.46 9.82 11.49
CA HIS A 96 -0.82 11.08 10.80
C HIS A 96 -0.42 11.10 9.32
N LYS A 97 0.42 10.15 8.87
CA LYS A 97 0.84 9.96 7.48
C LYS A 97 0.08 8.84 6.77
N ILE A 98 -0.46 7.87 7.53
CA ILE A 98 -1.18 6.73 6.96
C ILE A 98 -2.54 7.16 6.46
N LEU A 99 -2.83 6.85 5.19
CA LEU A 99 -4.12 7.11 4.53
C LEU A 99 -5.01 5.87 4.57
N GLU A 100 -4.43 4.68 4.39
CA GLU A 100 -5.15 3.41 4.43
C GLU A 100 -4.23 2.25 4.83
N VAL A 101 -4.83 1.12 5.24
CA VAL A 101 -4.16 -0.14 5.58
C VAL A 101 -4.97 -1.30 5.06
N VAL A 102 -4.38 -2.13 4.20
CA VAL A 102 -4.95 -3.41 3.73
C VAL A 102 -4.19 -4.56 4.37
N SER A 103 -4.89 -5.65 4.72
CA SER A 103 -4.26 -6.86 5.25
C SER A 103 -3.58 -7.67 4.15
N GLY A 104 -2.48 -8.33 4.51
CA GLY A 104 -1.80 -9.27 3.64
C GLY A 104 -2.15 -10.73 3.95
N ASN A 105 -1.53 -11.65 3.22
CA ASN A 105 -1.80 -13.08 3.45
C ASN A 105 -1.08 -13.63 4.69
N HIS A 106 -0.03 -12.99 5.16
CA HIS A 106 0.62 -13.36 6.42
C HIS A 106 -0.28 -13.06 7.63
N GLU A 107 -1.05 -12.00 7.59
CA GLU A 107 -2.06 -11.70 8.60
C GLU A 107 -3.32 -12.53 8.41
N SER A 108 -3.92 -12.48 7.21
CA SER A 108 -5.24 -13.05 6.96
C SER A 108 -5.23 -14.58 6.88
N ASN A 109 -4.35 -15.19 6.07
CA ASN A 109 -4.35 -16.65 5.90
C ASN A 109 -3.75 -17.39 7.09
N ARG A 110 -2.74 -16.82 7.75
CA ARG A 110 -2.06 -17.48 8.86
C ARG A 110 -2.85 -17.35 10.16
N THR A 111 -3.32 -16.16 10.50
CA THR A 111 -4.00 -15.94 11.79
C THR A 111 -5.51 -15.87 11.65
N THR A 112 -6.04 -15.00 10.79
CA THR A 112 -7.50 -14.81 10.69
C THR A 112 -8.19 -16.09 10.29
N LYS A 113 -7.70 -16.79 9.27
CA LYS A 113 -8.29 -18.04 8.79
C LYS A 113 -8.16 -19.19 9.79
N VAL A 114 -7.11 -19.21 10.60
CA VAL A 114 -6.82 -20.33 11.52
C VAL A 114 -7.53 -20.18 12.87
N CYS A 115 -7.59 -18.97 13.41
CA CYS A 115 -8.14 -18.74 14.76
C CYS A 115 -9.11 -17.55 14.86
N GLY A 116 -9.48 -16.92 13.75
CA GLY A 116 -10.47 -15.83 13.73
C GLY A 116 -9.97 -14.50 14.31
N LEU A 117 -8.66 -14.34 14.53
CA LEU A 117 -8.07 -13.08 14.99
C LEU A 117 -7.62 -12.23 13.80
N PHE A 118 -7.73 -10.91 13.96
CA PHE A 118 -7.35 -9.91 12.95
C PHE A 118 -6.16 -9.07 13.46
N PRO A 119 -4.93 -9.63 13.47
CA PRO A 119 -3.80 -9.01 14.18
C PRO A 119 -3.46 -7.60 13.68
N LEU A 120 -3.51 -7.34 12.38
CA LEU A 120 -3.23 -6.02 11.84
C LEU A 120 -4.36 -5.03 12.12
N TYR A 121 -5.63 -5.47 12.09
CA TYR A 121 -6.76 -4.64 12.52
C TYR A 121 -6.65 -4.23 13.99
N ASP A 122 -6.30 -5.17 14.87
CA ASP A 122 -6.07 -4.86 16.29
C ASP A 122 -4.97 -3.79 16.46
N CYS A 123 -3.87 -3.90 15.69
CA CYS A 123 -2.82 -2.89 15.70
C CYS A 123 -3.33 -1.52 15.25
N CYS A 124 -4.15 -1.47 14.18
CA CYS A 124 -4.77 -0.24 13.69
C CYS A 124 -5.71 0.38 14.74
N LEU A 125 -6.50 -0.43 15.45
CA LEU A 125 -7.37 0.04 16.53
C LEU A 125 -6.55 0.68 17.66
N ILE A 126 -5.49 0.01 18.12
CA ILE A 126 -4.62 0.50 19.19
C ILE A 126 -3.85 1.76 18.76
N ALA A 127 -3.53 1.88 17.47
CA ALA A 127 -2.89 3.06 16.90
C ALA A 127 -3.87 4.21 16.62
N GLY A 128 -5.18 4.02 16.82
CA GLY A 128 -6.20 5.04 16.58
C GLY A 128 -6.55 5.28 15.10
N ILE A 129 -6.27 4.30 14.23
CA ILE A 129 -6.51 4.37 12.78
C ILE A 129 -7.37 3.20 12.26
N GLY A 130 -8.19 2.60 13.11
CA GLY A 130 -9.00 1.44 12.75
C GLY A 130 -9.98 1.68 11.59
N GLU A 131 -10.45 2.91 11.40
CA GLU A 131 -11.33 3.32 10.29
C GLU A 131 -10.62 3.28 8.92
N LYS A 132 -9.28 3.33 8.90
CA LYS A 132 -8.44 3.25 7.69
C LYS A 132 -8.15 1.81 7.26
N TYR A 133 -8.54 0.82 8.05
CA TYR A 133 -8.26 -0.59 7.75
C TYR A 133 -9.34 -1.21 6.85
N ARG A 134 -8.89 -2.04 5.89
CA ARG A 134 -9.73 -2.95 5.10
C ARG A 134 -9.09 -4.35 5.08
N GLU A 135 -9.95 -5.38 5.05
CA GLU A 135 -9.45 -6.76 5.11
C GLU A 135 -8.81 -7.21 3.79
N THR A 136 -9.41 -6.87 2.66
CA THR A 136 -9.00 -7.43 1.36
C THR A 136 -8.70 -6.38 0.30
N ILE A 137 -9.57 -5.39 0.16
CA ILE A 137 -9.46 -4.33 -0.85
C ILE A 137 -9.82 -3.01 -0.20
N ALA A 138 -9.04 -1.98 -0.46
CA ALA A 138 -9.39 -0.60 -0.16
C ALA A 138 -9.68 0.18 -1.43
N PHE A 139 -10.77 0.92 -1.41
CA PHE A 139 -11.04 2.01 -2.34
C PHE A 139 -10.78 3.32 -1.59
N ILE A 140 -10.00 4.21 -2.19
CA ILE A 140 -9.62 5.46 -1.55
C ILE A 140 -9.86 6.65 -2.49
N ASP A 141 -10.38 7.74 -1.92
CA ASP A 141 -10.46 9.05 -2.56
C ASP A 141 -9.49 9.99 -1.85
N ILE A 142 -8.43 10.40 -2.54
CA ILE A 142 -7.42 11.31 -2.01
C ILE A 142 -7.66 12.70 -2.60
N ALA A 143 -8.06 13.65 -1.76
CA ALA A 143 -8.25 15.04 -2.14
C ALA A 143 -7.01 15.87 -1.85
N VAL A 144 -6.41 16.50 -2.88
CA VAL A 144 -5.14 17.23 -2.82
C VAL A 144 -5.31 18.68 -3.27
N GLY A 145 -4.70 19.61 -2.54
CA GLY A 145 -4.47 20.99 -2.94
C GLY A 145 -5.71 21.79 -3.28
N ARG A 146 -5.54 22.76 -4.22
CA ARG A 146 -6.62 23.66 -4.67
C ARG A 146 -6.71 23.64 -6.20
N TYR A 147 -7.75 23.00 -6.69
CA TYR A 147 -7.98 22.94 -8.14
C TYR A 147 -8.08 24.34 -8.77
N ARG A 148 -7.15 24.66 -9.66
CA ARG A 148 -7.05 25.94 -10.36
C ARG A 148 -7.15 27.17 -9.43
N GLY A 149 -6.57 27.07 -8.24
CA GLY A 149 -6.61 28.13 -7.22
C GLY A 149 -7.98 28.34 -6.55
N ASN A 150 -8.98 27.50 -6.82
CA ASN A 150 -10.27 27.57 -6.16
C ASN A 150 -10.20 26.97 -4.75
N SER A 151 -10.40 27.81 -3.73
CA SER A 151 -10.31 27.40 -2.31
C SER A 151 -11.34 26.36 -1.88
N HIS A 152 -12.39 26.17 -2.67
CA HIS A 152 -13.51 25.28 -2.35
C HIS A 152 -13.47 23.94 -3.12
N LYS A 153 -12.49 23.75 -4.01
CA LYS A 153 -12.35 22.52 -4.81
C LYS A 153 -10.94 21.96 -4.71
N GLN A 154 -10.83 20.75 -4.23
CA GLN A 154 -9.60 19.97 -4.28
C GLN A 154 -9.56 19.09 -5.54
N MET A 155 -8.38 18.64 -5.90
CA MET A 155 -8.20 17.63 -6.92
C MET A 155 -8.37 16.24 -6.30
N HIS A 156 -9.28 15.45 -6.81
CA HIS A 156 -9.59 14.11 -6.31
C HIS A 156 -8.92 13.02 -7.14
N TYR A 157 -8.33 12.03 -6.46
CA TYR A 157 -7.68 10.87 -7.05
C TYR A 157 -8.24 9.60 -6.43
N PHE A 158 -8.78 8.73 -7.28
CA PHE A 158 -9.44 7.50 -6.85
C PHE A 158 -8.50 6.33 -7.03
N GLY A 159 -8.23 5.60 -5.95
CA GLY A 159 -7.35 4.44 -5.93
C GLY A 159 -8.06 3.16 -5.55
N GLN A 160 -7.55 2.05 -6.08
CA GLN A 160 -7.83 0.71 -5.59
C GLN A 160 -6.51 0.10 -5.10
N ILE A 161 -6.54 -0.42 -3.88
CA ILE A 161 -5.36 -0.97 -3.21
C ILE A 161 -5.72 -2.35 -2.67
N GLN A 162 -4.86 -3.35 -2.92
CA GLN A 162 -5.03 -4.70 -2.41
C GLN A 162 -3.69 -5.42 -2.35
N HIS A 163 -3.48 -6.26 -1.33
CA HIS A 163 -2.19 -6.93 -1.16
C HIS A 163 -1.90 -7.90 -2.31
N LYS A 164 -2.87 -8.76 -2.67
CA LYS A 164 -2.67 -9.79 -3.68
C LYS A 164 -3.45 -9.49 -4.95
N ALA A 165 -2.78 -9.03 -5.97
CA ALA A 165 -3.30 -9.04 -7.33
C ALA A 165 -2.82 -10.29 -8.06
N LYS A 166 -3.72 -10.96 -8.76
CA LYS A 166 -3.44 -12.26 -9.40
C LYS A 166 -2.38 -12.19 -10.48
N ASP A 167 -2.11 -11.06 -11.00
CA ASP A 167 -0.98 -10.73 -11.88
C ASP A 167 -1.10 -9.27 -12.34
N LEU A 168 -0.13 -8.44 -12.00
CA LEU A 168 0.00 -7.14 -12.69
C LEU A 168 0.24 -7.31 -14.21
N ARG A 169 0.67 -8.49 -14.64
CA ARG A 169 0.80 -8.84 -16.07
C ARG A 169 -0.54 -9.09 -16.74
N SER A 170 -1.49 -9.72 -16.06
CA SER A 170 -2.80 -10.07 -16.62
C SER A 170 -3.82 -8.95 -16.56
N TYR A 171 -3.51 -7.87 -15.85
CA TYR A 171 -4.31 -6.64 -15.81
C TYR A 171 -5.74 -6.78 -15.27
N HIS A 172 -6.10 -7.88 -14.68
CA HIS A 172 -7.48 -8.14 -14.30
C HIS A 172 -7.99 -7.27 -13.17
N SER A 173 -7.13 -6.92 -12.19
CA SER A 173 -7.60 -6.19 -11.01
C SER A 173 -8.02 -4.75 -11.30
N SER A 174 -7.24 -4.02 -12.12
CA SER A 174 -7.58 -2.65 -12.50
C SER A 174 -8.67 -2.56 -13.57
N ASP A 175 -9.01 -3.69 -14.22
CA ASP A 175 -10.04 -3.72 -15.24
C ASP A 175 -11.44 -3.92 -14.67
N TYR A 176 -11.57 -4.41 -13.43
CA TYR A 176 -12.85 -4.64 -12.80
C TYR A 176 -13.48 -3.37 -12.19
N THR A 177 -12.69 -2.34 -11.94
CA THR A 177 -13.20 -1.11 -11.33
C THR A 177 -13.04 0.06 -12.28
N ASP A 178 -14.17 0.56 -12.76
CA ASP A 178 -14.17 1.78 -13.55
C ASP A 178 -14.01 3.01 -12.65
N GLY A 179 -13.35 4.02 -13.18
CA GLY A 179 -13.24 5.30 -12.50
C GLY A 179 -12.00 5.47 -11.62
N ILE A 180 -11.18 4.45 -11.41
CA ILE A 180 -9.93 4.60 -10.66
C ILE A 180 -8.85 5.31 -11.48
N ASP A 181 -7.97 6.05 -10.79
CA ASP A 181 -6.82 6.74 -11.35
C ASP A 181 -5.54 5.93 -11.14
N PHE A 182 -5.45 5.19 -10.01
CA PHE A 182 -4.31 4.32 -9.73
C PHE A 182 -4.73 3.01 -9.08
N PHE A 183 -3.86 2.03 -9.22
CA PHE A 183 -3.95 0.70 -8.63
C PHE A 183 -2.62 0.36 -7.97
N ALA A 184 -2.63 -0.10 -6.72
CA ALA A 184 -1.44 -0.54 -6.01
C ALA A 184 -1.61 -1.95 -5.45
N SER A 185 -0.54 -2.75 -5.51
CA SER A 185 -0.51 -4.11 -4.96
C SER A 185 0.86 -4.48 -4.40
N GLY A 186 0.93 -5.62 -3.71
CA GLY A 186 2.14 -6.20 -3.13
C GLY A 186 2.27 -7.70 -3.45
N HIS A 187 2.78 -8.49 -2.50
CA HIS A 187 2.81 -9.94 -2.46
C HIS A 187 3.92 -10.62 -3.27
N ASP A 188 4.22 -10.19 -4.46
CA ASP A 188 5.22 -10.86 -5.32
C ASP A 188 6.64 -10.31 -5.14
N HIS A 189 6.83 -9.33 -4.26
CA HIS A 189 8.09 -8.64 -3.93
C HIS A 189 8.78 -7.99 -5.14
N GLU A 190 8.19 -8.03 -6.34
CA GLU A 190 8.79 -7.50 -7.55
C GLU A 190 8.34 -6.05 -7.77
N ALA A 191 9.30 -5.14 -7.81
CA ALA A 191 9.03 -3.74 -8.13
C ALA A 191 8.57 -3.58 -9.58
N LYS A 192 7.35 -3.07 -9.78
CA LYS A 192 6.73 -2.87 -11.10
C LYS A 192 6.01 -1.54 -11.16
N ASP A 193 6.19 -0.86 -12.28
CA ASP A 193 5.42 0.30 -12.67
C ASP A 193 4.93 0.06 -14.10
N LYS A 194 3.62 -0.17 -14.25
CA LYS A 194 3.00 -0.54 -15.54
C LYS A 194 1.73 0.26 -15.77
N PRO A 195 1.84 1.55 -16.12
CA PRO A 195 0.69 2.39 -16.41
C PRO A 195 -0.14 1.80 -17.55
N ARG A 196 -1.45 1.97 -17.47
CA ARG A 196 -2.44 1.50 -18.43
C ARG A 196 -3.21 2.63 -19.04
N ALA A 197 -3.63 2.42 -20.27
CA ALA A 197 -4.50 3.35 -20.95
C ALA A 197 -5.81 2.67 -21.34
N LYS A 198 -6.91 3.36 -21.03
CA LYS A 198 -8.27 2.98 -21.48
C LYS A 198 -8.85 4.09 -22.34
N LEU A 199 -9.60 3.72 -23.37
CA LEU A 199 -10.45 4.69 -24.08
C LEU A 199 -11.79 4.78 -23.33
N VAL A 200 -12.16 5.99 -23.00
CA VAL A 200 -13.41 6.30 -22.31
C VAL A 200 -14.29 7.14 -23.23
N PHE A 201 -15.53 6.68 -23.45
CA PHE A 201 -16.53 7.45 -24.16
C PHE A 201 -17.30 8.32 -23.16
N ASP A 202 -17.08 9.63 -23.24
CA ASP A 202 -17.87 10.60 -22.49
C ASP A 202 -19.24 10.77 -23.14
N LYS A 203 -20.25 10.18 -22.53
CA LYS A 203 -21.62 10.19 -23.04
C LYS A 203 -22.25 11.59 -23.03
N HIS A 204 -21.80 12.47 -22.13
CA HIS A 204 -22.30 13.83 -22.03
C HIS A 204 -21.75 14.73 -23.14
N ASN A 205 -20.41 14.75 -23.27
CA ASN A 205 -19.73 15.60 -24.24
C ASN A 205 -19.58 14.96 -25.64
N LYS A 206 -19.96 13.66 -25.78
CA LYS A 206 -19.87 12.90 -27.06
C LYS A 206 -18.45 12.83 -27.61
N VAL A 207 -17.45 12.75 -26.73
CA VAL A 207 -16.04 12.62 -27.10
C VAL A 207 -15.43 11.33 -26.56
N ILE A 208 -14.40 10.84 -27.24
CA ILE A 208 -13.56 9.74 -26.75
C ILE A 208 -12.25 10.35 -26.28
N TYR A 209 -11.85 10.03 -25.08
CA TYR A 209 -10.56 10.43 -24.54
C TYR A 209 -9.78 9.25 -23.97
N LYS A 210 -8.47 9.37 -23.93
CA LYS A 210 -7.58 8.41 -23.30
C LYS A 210 -7.48 8.72 -21.81
N ARG A 211 -7.77 7.72 -20.96
CA ARG A 211 -7.53 7.77 -19.52
C ARG A 211 -6.36 6.86 -19.16
N ASN A 212 -5.40 7.37 -18.43
CA ASN A 212 -4.32 6.59 -17.87
C ASN A 212 -4.68 6.14 -16.45
N VAL A 213 -4.27 4.94 -16.07
CA VAL A 213 -4.33 4.37 -14.71
C VAL A 213 -2.91 3.98 -14.36
N GLU A 214 -2.38 4.53 -13.27
CA GLU A 214 -1.07 4.13 -12.74
C GLU A 214 -1.21 2.79 -12.03
N CYS A 215 -0.37 1.79 -12.38
CA CYS A 215 -0.37 0.47 -11.75
C CYS A 215 1.00 0.22 -11.13
N ILE A 216 1.05 0.15 -9.79
CA ILE A 216 2.28 0.19 -9.02
C ILE A 216 2.36 -1.01 -8.10
N ASN A 217 3.53 -1.65 -8.07
CA ASN A 217 3.96 -2.57 -7.05
C ASN A 217 5.39 -2.18 -6.63
N CYS A 218 5.59 -1.84 -5.37
CA CYS A 218 6.90 -1.50 -4.84
C CYS A 218 7.75 -2.75 -4.57
N GLY A 219 9.06 -2.59 -4.41
CA GLY A 219 9.91 -3.65 -3.87
C GLY A 219 9.62 -3.93 -2.39
N SER A 220 9.91 -5.14 -1.93
CA SER A 220 9.74 -5.52 -0.53
C SER A 220 10.81 -4.92 0.38
N PHE A 221 10.61 -5.06 1.70
CA PHE A 221 11.61 -4.74 2.72
C PHE A 221 12.43 -5.96 3.14
N CYS A 222 12.51 -6.98 2.29
CA CYS A 222 13.29 -8.18 2.54
C CYS A 222 14.57 -8.20 1.71
N LYS A 223 15.66 -8.61 2.35
CA LYS A 223 16.91 -8.99 1.67
C LYS A 223 16.71 -10.28 0.89
N PHE A 224 17.48 -10.47 -0.16
CA PHE A 224 17.48 -11.74 -0.88
C PHE A 224 18.06 -12.86 -0.01
N GLY A 225 17.37 -14.02 0.05
CA GLY A 225 17.82 -15.17 0.84
C GLY A 225 16.69 -16.14 1.23
N GLY A 226 16.95 -16.94 2.27
CA GLY A 226 15.96 -17.79 2.92
C GLY A 226 15.18 -18.70 1.96
N TYR A 227 13.85 -18.68 2.08
CA TYR A 227 12.95 -19.47 1.23
C TYR A 227 13.11 -19.17 -0.26
N GLY A 228 13.36 -17.91 -0.63
CA GLY A 228 13.53 -17.50 -2.03
C GLY A 228 14.75 -18.17 -2.66
N SER A 229 15.89 -18.15 -2.00
CA SER A 229 17.11 -18.78 -2.49
C SER A 229 17.01 -20.31 -2.50
N LYS A 230 16.39 -20.92 -1.46
CA LYS A 230 16.16 -22.38 -1.39
C LYS A 230 15.28 -22.90 -2.55
N ASN A 231 14.38 -22.07 -3.05
CA ASN A 231 13.47 -22.42 -4.16
C ASN A 231 13.92 -21.86 -5.51
N ALA A 232 15.17 -21.41 -5.63
CA ALA A 232 15.75 -20.85 -6.85
C ALA A 232 14.95 -19.67 -7.44
N TYR A 233 14.31 -18.85 -6.60
CA TYR A 233 13.70 -17.61 -7.05
C TYR A 233 14.79 -16.61 -7.42
N ARG A 234 14.50 -15.81 -8.44
CA ARG A 234 15.41 -14.76 -8.87
C ARG A 234 15.44 -13.63 -7.83
N PRO A 235 16.61 -13.01 -7.61
CA PRO A 235 16.66 -11.76 -6.85
C PRO A 235 15.68 -10.74 -7.46
N GLN A 236 14.91 -10.09 -6.61
CA GLN A 236 14.00 -9.03 -7.03
C GLN A 236 14.70 -7.67 -6.95
N SER A 237 14.15 -6.68 -7.65
CA SER A 237 14.68 -5.33 -7.62
C SER A 237 14.31 -4.64 -6.29
N ASP A 238 15.29 -3.99 -5.66
CA ASP A 238 15.08 -3.16 -4.45
C ASP A 238 14.41 -1.81 -4.74
N LYS A 239 14.00 -1.59 -5.99
CA LYS A 239 13.38 -0.34 -6.43
C LYS A 239 12.06 -0.12 -5.70
N MET A 240 11.89 1.08 -5.18
CA MET A 240 10.64 1.56 -4.61
C MET A 240 10.00 2.57 -5.54
N TYR A 241 8.69 2.79 -5.40
CA TYR A 241 7.98 3.81 -6.17
C TYR A 241 7.20 4.73 -5.24
N ARG A 242 7.13 5.99 -5.63
CA ARG A 242 6.17 6.96 -5.09
C ARG A 242 5.27 7.45 -6.20
N LEU A 243 4.01 7.70 -5.87
CA LEU A 243 3.04 8.32 -6.76
C LEU A 243 2.80 9.76 -6.31
N ARG A 244 3.20 10.73 -7.13
CA ARG A 244 2.90 12.14 -6.91
C ARG A 244 1.56 12.50 -7.48
N LEU A 245 0.71 13.09 -6.65
CA LEU A 245 -0.61 13.60 -6.99
C LEU A 245 -0.58 15.13 -6.94
N TYR A 246 -0.89 15.81 -8.03
CA TYR A 246 -0.83 17.29 -8.09
C TYR A 246 -2.17 17.91 -7.64
N GLY A 247 -2.10 19.01 -6.87
CA GLY A 247 -3.28 19.68 -6.32
C GLY A 247 -3.92 20.72 -7.23
N ASN A 248 -3.18 21.23 -8.20
CA ASN A 248 -3.66 22.30 -9.09
C ASN A 248 -4.26 21.79 -10.41
N GLU A 249 -3.89 20.59 -10.83
CA GLU A 249 -4.35 19.95 -12.06
C GLU A 249 -4.46 18.43 -11.90
N LYS A 250 -5.29 17.79 -12.71
CA LYS A 250 -5.43 16.32 -12.71
C LYS A 250 -4.22 15.68 -13.38
N ARG A 251 -3.14 15.55 -12.62
CA ARG A 251 -1.87 14.96 -13.06
C ARG A 251 -1.29 14.06 -11.98
N MET A 252 -0.78 12.92 -12.39
CA MET A 252 -0.04 11.98 -11.56
C MET A 252 1.33 11.72 -12.16
N GLU A 253 2.29 11.38 -11.33
CA GLU A 253 3.66 11.05 -11.75
C GLU A 253 4.23 9.95 -10.86
N THR A 254 4.54 8.81 -11.45
CA THR A 254 5.22 7.71 -10.75
C THR A 254 6.72 7.88 -10.87
N THR A 255 7.42 7.89 -9.75
CA THR A 255 8.88 8.00 -9.69
C THR A 255 9.47 6.80 -8.95
N GLY A 256 10.38 6.07 -9.62
CA GLY A 256 11.14 4.98 -8.99
C GLY A 256 12.45 5.49 -8.37
N PHE A 257 12.82 4.94 -7.22
CA PHE A 257 14.04 5.27 -6.49
C PHE A 257 14.61 4.03 -5.78
N TYR A 258 15.84 4.12 -5.30
CA TYR A 258 16.51 3.10 -4.47
C TYR A 258 16.83 3.72 -3.11
N LEU A 259 16.83 2.87 -2.06
CA LEU A 259 17.15 3.24 -0.67
C LEU A 259 18.52 2.75 -0.27
#